data_84297ca819e9bb96ef0ce7ccad68a97d
#
_entry.id   84297ca819e9bb96ef0ce7ccad68a97d
#
_cell.length_a   1.000
_cell.length_b   1.000
_cell.length_c   1.000
_cell.angle_alpha   90.00
_cell.angle_beta   90.00
_cell.angle_gamma   90.00
#
_symmetry.space_group_name_H-M   'P 1'
#
loop_
_entity.id
_entity.type
_entity.pdbx_description
1 polymer ?
#
loop_
_entity_poly.entity_id
_entity_poly.type
_entity_poly.pdbx_seq_one_letter_code
_entity_poly.pdbx_strand_id
1 'polypeptide(L)'
;ETAFTVSVDAADAATGISAGERDDTIKILANPISKEVELVKPGHIFPLIAKDGGVLVRTGHTEGSVDLCKLAGLNGEAVICEIMKDDGTMARRDDLDIFAQKHDMKQIYISDLVEYRLSHEKLVDEVKKDDIEFFGSKAVKREFKDHLGDIHTVIQFGEPQEVTHVKFHTVIPDIDLFLNDEKLNSMLKTINFLQAKGGLLIFLGQDKVHKESQKDYG
;
A
#
# COMPACT_ATOMS: atom_id res chain seq x y z
N GLU A 1 12.30 4.59 1.88
CA GLU A 1 12.89 5.92 1.77
C GLU A 1 11.82 6.94 1.40
N THR A 2 11.89 8.18 1.97
CA THR A 2 10.91 9.24 1.69
C THR A 2 11.19 9.85 0.31
N ALA A 3 10.16 9.92 -0.54
CA ALA A 3 10.28 10.43 -1.89
C ALA A 3 10.11 11.97 -1.90
N PHE A 4 11.22 12.68 -1.74
CA PHE A 4 11.28 14.13 -1.91
C PHE A 4 11.21 14.52 -3.39
N THR A 5 10.46 15.60 -3.67
CA THR A 5 10.45 16.26 -4.97
C THR A 5 11.37 17.49 -4.95
N VAL A 6 11.35 18.28 -6.01
CA VAL A 6 11.99 19.62 -6.02
C VAL A 6 11.23 20.56 -5.08
N SER A 7 11.95 21.45 -4.41
CA SER A 7 11.33 22.50 -3.61
C SER A 7 10.72 23.60 -4.49
N VAL A 8 9.62 24.17 -4.05
CA VAL A 8 8.87 25.19 -4.80
C VAL A 8 8.39 26.31 -3.91
N ASP A 9 8.08 27.47 -4.52
CA ASP A 9 7.35 28.58 -3.95
C ASP A 9 6.26 29.03 -4.94
N ALA A 10 5.27 29.78 -4.44
CA ALA A 10 4.31 30.48 -5.30
C ALA A 10 5.05 31.50 -6.18
N ALA A 11 4.67 31.59 -7.45
CA ALA A 11 5.35 32.45 -8.43
C ALA A 11 5.27 33.96 -8.09
N ASP A 12 4.26 34.36 -7.34
CA ASP A 12 4.03 35.74 -6.89
C ASP A 12 4.58 36.02 -5.47
N ALA A 13 5.18 35.03 -4.80
CA ALA A 13 5.80 35.21 -3.50
C ALA A 13 7.00 36.18 -3.59
N ALA A 14 7.13 37.05 -2.61
CA ALA A 14 8.27 37.98 -2.53
C ALA A 14 9.56 37.28 -2.05
N THR A 15 9.44 36.50 -0.97
CA THR A 15 10.55 35.73 -0.37
C THR A 15 10.27 34.23 -0.29
N GLY A 16 9.02 33.82 -0.32
CA GLY A 16 8.57 32.41 -0.22
C GLY A 16 8.67 31.84 1.19
N ILE A 17 9.28 32.52 2.16
CA ILE A 17 9.59 31.95 3.48
C ILE A 17 8.65 32.38 4.59
N SER A 18 7.92 33.47 4.43
CA SER A 18 6.94 33.88 5.44
C SER A 18 5.83 32.83 5.61
N ALA A 19 5.17 32.80 6.75
CA ALA A 19 4.09 31.84 7.00
C ALA A 19 2.95 31.99 5.97
N GLY A 20 2.60 33.23 5.59
CA GLY A 20 1.59 33.51 4.57
C GLY A 20 2.00 32.98 3.19
N GLU A 21 3.21 33.30 2.72
CA GLU A 21 3.68 32.84 1.40
C GLU A 21 3.84 31.32 1.31
N ARG A 22 4.23 30.65 2.41
CA ARG A 22 4.22 29.19 2.46
C ARG A 22 2.80 28.61 2.42
N ASP A 23 1.84 29.24 3.09
CA ASP A 23 0.43 28.85 3.04
C ASP A 23 -0.11 29.01 1.61
N ASP A 24 0.19 30.10 0.92
CA ASP A 24 -0.22 30.32 -0.46
C ASP A 24 0.39 29.26 -1.41
N THR A 25 1.67 28.95 -1.25
CA THR A 25 2.34 27.87 -2.01
C THR A 25 1.66 26.52 -1.77
N ILE A 26 1.33 26.19 -0.52
CA ILE A 26 0.65 24.94 -0.15
C ILE A 26 -0.75 24.88 -0.76
N LYS A 27 -1.50 25.97 -0.75
CA LYS A 27 -2.81 26.05 -1.39
C LYS A 27 -2.78 25.83 -2.89
N ILE A 28 -1.76 26.37 -3.58
CA ILE A 28 -1.52 26.11 -5.00
C ILE A 28 -1.25 24.60 -5.23
N LEU A 29 -0.38 24.02 -4.43
CA LEU A 29 -0.05 22.58 -4.54
C LEU A 29 -1.25 21.67 -4.26
N ALA A 30 -2.12 22.06 -3.32
CA ALA A 30 -3.32 21.29 -2.96
C ALA A 30 -4.49 21.49 -3.94
N ASN A 31 -4.41 22.43 -4.86
CA ASN A 31 -5.49 22.72 -5.78
C ASN A 31 -5.30 21.93 -7.10
N PRO A 32 -6.18 20.97 -7.43
CA PRO A 32 -6.02 20.10 -8.61
C PRO A 32 -6.11 20.81 -9.96
N ILE A 33 -6.56 22.07 -9.99
CA ILE A 33 -6.63 22.90 -11.21
C ILE A 33 -5.45 23.86 -11.35
N SER A 34 -4.55 23.94 -10.37
CA SER A 34 -3.35 24.78 -10.44
C SER A 34 -2.44 24.37 -11.60
N LYS A 35 -1.69 25.34 -12.11
CA LYS A 35 -0.78 25.17 -13.25
C LYS A 35 0.66 25.32 -12.81
N GLU A 36 1.56 24.66 -13.51
CA GLU A 36 3.01 24.75 -13.24
C GLU A 36 3.54 26.20 -13.22
N VAL A 37 2.95 27.08 -14.03
CA VAL A 37 3.34 28.51 -14.10
C VAL A 37 3.09 29.28 -12.79
N GLU A 38 2.24 28.77 -11.90
CA GLU A 38 1.94 29.35 -10.59
C GLU A 38 3.01 29.03 -9.54
N LEU A 39 3.99 28.21 -9.90
CA LEU A 39 5.09 27.77 -9.02
C LEU A 39 6.45 28.12 -9.62
N VAL A 40 7.42 28.46 -8.76
CA VAL A 40 8.82 28.64 -9.11
C VAL A 40 9.72 27.64 -8.39
N LYS A 41 10.89 27.36 -8.95
CA LYS A 41 11.91 26.44 -8.44
C LYS A 41 13.28 27.09 -8.43
N PRO A 42 14.11 26.90 -7.39
CA PRO A 42 13.81 26.26 -6.11
C PRO A 42 12.96 27.12 -5.20
N GLY A 43 12.41 26.53 -4.11
CA GLY A 43 11.61 27.23 -3.12
C GLY A 43 11.78 26.68 -1.71
N HIS A 44 10.82 27.02 -0.83
CA HIS A 44 10.88 26.69 0.60
C HIS A 44 9.87 25.60 1.00
N ILE A 45 8.97 25.18 0.11
CA ILE A 45 8.06 24.06 0.32
C ILE A 45 8.59 22.84 -0.39
N PHE A 46 8.63 21.72 0.32
CA PHE A 46 9.19 20.45 -0.15
C PHE A 46 8.06 19.41 -0.27
N PRO A 47 7.42 19.28 -1.44
CA PRO A 47 6.41 18.23 -1.63
C PRO A 47 7.02 16.83 -1.51
N LEU A 48 6.26 15.92 -0.91
CA LEU A 48 6.59 14.50 -0.77
C LEU A 48 5.57 13.67 -1.53
N ILE A 49 6.02 12.59 -2.14
CA ILE A 49 5.14 11.65 -2.84
C ILE A 49 4.88 10.45 -1.93
N ALA A 50 3.63 10.27 -1.51
CA ALA A 50 3.20 9.07 -0.80
C ALA A 50 3.18 7.86 -1.74
N LYS A 51 3.43 6.67 -1.20
CA LYS A 51 3.29 5.42 -1.96
C LYS A 51 1.81 5.13 -2.23
N ASP A 52 1.52 4.68 -3.44
CA ASP A 52 0.21 4.13 -3.76
C ASP A 52 -0.08 2.94 -2.83
N GLY A 53 -1.34 2.86 -2.34
CA GLY A 53 -1.74 1.91 -1.30
C GLY A 53 -1.51 2.41 0.13
N GLY A 54 -0.86 3.58 0.33
CA GLY A 54 -0.75 4.26 1.63
C GLY A 54 0.00 3.45 2.69
N VAL A 55 -0.47 3.51 3.95
CA VAL A 55 0.17 2.83 5.10
C VAL A 55 0.23 1.31 4.97
N LEU A 56 -0.59 0.70 4.13
CA LEU A 56 -0.55 -0.74 3.86
C LEU A 56 0.67 -1.15 3.02
N VAL A 57 1.30 -0.21 2.31
CA VAL A 57 2.52 -0.43 1.51
C VAL A 57 3.75 0.11 2.22
N ARG A 58 3.64 1.28 2.83
CA ARG A 58 4.73 1.91 3.60
C ARG A 58 4.16 2.55 4.85
N THR A 59 4.54 2.04 6.02
CA THR A 59 4.09 2.52 7.34
C THR A 59 4.77 3.84 7.73
N GLY A 60 4.69 4.85 6.85
CA GLY A 60 5.29 6.18 7.05
C GLY A 60 4.26 7.26 7.36
N HIS A 61 4.70 8.36 7.98
CA HIS A 61 3.83 9.50 8.28
C HIS A 61 3.34 10.20 7.00
N THR A 62 4.11 10.17 5.92
CA THR A 62 3.70 10.66 4.59
C THR A 62 2.46 9.93 4.10
N GLU A 63 2.49 8.60 4.12
CA GLU A 63 1.36 7.76 3.73
C GLU A 63 0.20 7.90 4.72
N GLY A 64 0.49 7.93 6.01
CA GLY A 64 -0.52 8.09 7.06
C GLY A 64 -1.32 9.40 6.95
N SER A 65 -0.66 10.50 6.62
CA SER A 65 -1.33 11.79 6.44
C SER A 65 -2.26 11.80 5.22
N VAL A 66 -1.82 11.23 4.11
CA VAL A 66 -2.62 11.06 2.88
C VAL A 66 -3.83 10.17 3.14
N ASP A 67 -3.62 9.03 3.81
CA ASP A 67 -4.70 8.10 4.15
C ASP A 67 -5.75 8.74 5.07
N LEU A 68 -5.33 9.50 6.08
CA LEU A 68 -6.26 10.24 6.95
C LEU A 68 -7.11 11.23 6.16
N CYS A 69 -6.52 11.98 5.23
CA CYS A 69 -7.28 12.88 4.37
C CYS A 69 -8.32 12.12 3.54
N LYS A 70 -7.92 11.02 2.89
CA LYS A 70 -8.82 10.19 2.09
C LYS A 70 -9.95 9.57 2.92
N LEU A 71 -9.65 9.05 4.10
CA LEU A 71 -10.64 8.48 5.03
C LEU A 71 -11.62 9.54 5.55
N ALA A 72 -11.18 10.80 5.66
CA ALA A 72 -12.04 11.92 5.98
C ALA A 72 -12.88 12.43 4.78
N GLY A 73 -12.78 11.82 3.61
CA GLY A 73 -13.48 12.24 2.39
C GLY A 73 -12.89 13.51 1.76
N LEU A 74 -11.65 13.85 2.11
CA LEU A 74 -10.89 14.97 1.54
C LEU A 74 -10.02 14.49 0.38
N ASN A 75 -9.41 15.44 -0.33
CA ASN A 75 -8.32 15.14 -1.25
C ASN A 75 -7.13 14.54 -0.49
N GLY A 76 -6.18 13.93 -1.20
CA GLY A 76 -5.02 13.26 -0.59
C GLY A 76 -3.88 14.19 -0.19
N GLU A 77 -4.07 15.52 -0.27
CA GLU A 77 -3.05 16.50 0.10
C GLU A 77 -3.08 16.76 1.60
N ALA A 78 -1.90 16.72 2.22
CA ALA A 78 -1.73 16.97 3.65
C ALA A 78 -0.44 17.76 3.92
N VAL A 79 -0.45 18.51 5.02
CA VAL A 79 0.74 19.18 5.53
C VAL A 79 1.20 18.46 6.79
N ILE A 80 2.49 18.15 6.85
CA ILE A 80 3.12 17.52 8.02
C ILE A 80 4.23 18.41 8.58
N CYS A 81 4.41 18.37 9.89
CA CYS A 81 5.46 19.08 10.58
C CYS A 81 5.90 18.28 11.81
N GLU A 82 7.18 18.06 11.94
CA GLU A 82 7.76 17.40 13.11
C GLU A 82 7.72 18.35 14.32
N ILE A 83 7.36 17.79 15.49
CA ILE A 83 7.31 18.53 16.76
C ILE A 83 8.66 18.48 17.44
N MET A 84 9.25 19.64 17.66
CA MET A 84 10.48 19.84 18.46
C MET A 84 10.16 20.23 19.88
N LYS A 85 11.03 19.86 20.81
CA LYS A 85 11.04 20.36 22.18
C LYS A 85 11.67 21.75 22.26
N ASP A 86 11.48 22.42 23.40
CA ASP A 86 12.05 23.76 23.64
C ASP A 86 13.59 23.77 23.64
N ASP A 87 14.22 22.63 23.91
CA ASP A 87 15.68 22.46 23.87
C ASP A 87 16.22 22.25 22.44
N GLY A 88 15.36 22.26 21.42
CA GLY A 88 15.69 22.04 20.01
C GLY A 88 15.83 20.57 19.58
N THR A 89 15.66 19.62 20.48
CA THR A 89 15.65 18.19 20.13
C THR A 89 14.24 17.75 19.70
N MET A 90 14.16 16.63 18.98
CA MET A 90 12.87 16.11 18.52
C MET A 90 12.06 15.53 19.67
N ALA A 91 10.77 15.89 19.74
CA ALA A 91 9.83 15.30 20.69
C ALA A 91 9.67 13.78 20.41
N ARG A 92 9.60 13.02 21.49
CA ARG A 92 9.37 11.57 21.47
C ARG A 92 8.05 11.26 22.16
N ARG A 93 7.69 9.97 22.27
CA ARG A 93 6.37 9.54 22.72
C ARG A 93 5.88 10.26 23.98
N ASP A 94 6.68 10.28 25.05
CA ASP A 94 6.30 10.89 26.32
C ASP A 94 6.14 12.42 26.20
N ASP A 95 6.98 13.06 25.39
CA ASP A 95 6.89 14.50 25.11
C ASP A 95 5.62 14.82 24.30
N LEU A 96 5.28 13.94 23.34
CA LEU A 96 4.10 14.08 22.47
C LEU A 96 2.80 13.87 23.23
N ASP A 97 2.75 12.96 24.20
CA ASP A 97 1.61 12.75 25.08
C ASP A 97 1.30 14.02 25.90
N ILE A 98 2.35 14.64 26.46
CA ILE A 98 2.23 15.92 27.18
C ILE A 98 1.80 17.05 26.24
N PHE A 99 2.39 17.11 25.05
CA PHE A 99 2.08 18.12 24.05
C PHE A 99 0.61 18.00 23.57
N ALA A 100 0.16 16.80 23.24
CA ALA A 100 -1.20 16.55 22.81
C ALA A 100 -2.23 16.93 23.88
N GLN A 101 -1.97 16.59 25.16
CA GLN A 101 -2.81 16.98 26.28
C GLN A 101 -2.84 18.50 26.47
N LYS A 102 -1.69 19.17 26.43
CA LYS A 102 -1.57 20.63 26.59
C LYS A 102 -2.33 21.40 25.53
N HIS A 103 -2.37 20.89 24.30
CA HIS A 103 -2.95 21.57 23.15
C HIS A 103 -4.31 21.00 22.71
N ASP A 104 -4.90 20.08 23.50
CA ASP A 104 -6.17 19.40 23.20
C ASP A 104 -6.14 18.76 21.81
N MET A 105 -5.04 18.09 21.48
CA MET A 105 -4.84 17.41 20.19
C MET A 105 -5.12 15.93 20.30
N LYS A 106 -5.68 15.36 19.25
CA LYS A 106 -5.82 13.91 19.12
C LYS A 106 -4.50 13.31 18.71
N GLN A 107 -4.22 12.11 19.22
CA GLN A 107 -3.02 11.33 18.92
C GLN A 107 -3.44 9.96 18.41
N ILE A 108 -2.82 9.53 17.32
CA ILE A 108 -3.00 8.20 16.73
C ILE A 108 -1.63 7.63 16.33
N TYR A 109 -1.55 6.34 16.21
CA TYR A 109 -0.36 5.65 15.73
C TYR A 109 -0.58 5.14 14.30
N ILE A 110 0.50 5.03 13.52
CA ILE A 110 0.43 4.43 12.17
C ILE A 110 -0.09 2.99 12.24
N SER A 111 0.26 2.23 13.30
CA SER A 111 -0.28 0.89 13.54
C SER A 111 -1.80 0.85 13.63
N ASP A 112 -2.39 1.83 14.31
CA ASP A 112 -3.86 1.90 14.48
C ASP A 112 -4.54 2.19 13.13
N LEU A 113 -3.91 3.03 12.31
CA LEU A 113 -4.40 3.33 10.97
C LEU A 113 -4.31 2.10 10.04
N VAL A 114 -3.22 1.33 10.13
CA VAL A 114 -3.07 0.05 9.42
C VAL A 114 -4.18 -0.92 9.83
N GLU A 115 -4.39 -1.12 11.13
CA GLU A 115 -5.43 -2.01 11.66
C GLU A 115 -6.84 -1.56 11.22
N TYR A 116 -7.10 -0.25 11.28
CA TYR A 116 -8.37 0.32 10.83
C TYR A 116 -8.62 0.01 9.35
N ARG A 117 -7.64 0.26 8.47
CA ARG A 117 -7.77 0.00 7.03
C ARG A 117 -7.95 -1.49 6.73
N LEU A 118 -7.16 -2.37 7.39
CA LEU A 118 -7.29 -3.83 7.23
C LEU A 118 -8.66 -4.37 7.65
N SER A 119 -9.31 -3.73 8.63
CA SER A 119 -10.60 -4.19 9.16
C SER A 119 -11.82 -3.56 8.47
N HIS A 120 -11.67 -2.41 7.81
CA HIS A 120 -12.80 -1.65 7.26
C HIS A 120 -12.78 -1.54 5.73
N GLU A 121 -11.65 -1.78 5.06
CA GLU A 121 -11.56 -1.71 3.61
C GLU A 121 -11.66 -3.09 2.97
N LYS A 122 -12.34 -3.16 1.84
CA LYS A 122 -12.32 -4.34 0.97
C LYS A 122 -11.06 -4.28 0.12
N LEU A 123 -10.05 -5.05 0.50
CA LEU A 123 -8.73 -5.01 -0.10
C LEU A 123 -8.55 -5.96 -1.30
N VAL A 124 -9.51 -6.85 -1.55
CA VAL A 124 -9.49 -7.80 -2.65
C VAL A 124 -10.87 -7.92 -3.30
N ASP A 125 -10.90 -7.97 -4.62
CA ASP A 125 -12.11 -8.21 -5.42
C ASP A 125 -11.97 -9.47 -6.26
N GLU A 126 -13.00 -10.33 -6.24
CA GLU A 126 -13.08 -11.46 -7.17
C GLU A 126 -13.39 -10.91 -8.58
N VAL A 127 -12.48 -11.15 -9.54
CA VAL A 127 -12.60 -10.64 -10.90
C VAL A 127 -12.94 -11.73 -11.92
N LYS A 128 -12.68 -13.02 -11.57
CA LYS A 128 -12.98 -14.15 -12.44
C LYS A 128 -13.22 -15.42 -11.66
N LYS A 129 -14.12 -16.28 -12.17
CA LYS A 129 -14.42 -17.61 -11.63
C LYS A 129 -14.69 -18.56 -12.78
N ASP A 130 -13.95 -19.67 -12.85
CA ASP A 130 -14.09 -20.71 -13.86
C ASP A 130 -14.09 -22.10 -13.22
N ASP A 131 -14.90 -23.01 -13.72
CA ASP A 131 -14.78 -24.44 -13.43
C ASP A 131 -13.67 -25.03 -14.26
N ILE A 132 -12.75 -25.75 -13.63
CA ILE A 132 -11.57 -26.33 -14.27
C ILE A 132 -11.36 -27.79 -13.85
N GLU A 133 -10.55 -28.48 -14.61
CA GLU A 133 -9.87 -29.71 -14.17
C GLU A 133 -8.43 -29.36 -13.76
N PHE A 134 -8.03 -29.71 -12.53
CA PHE A 134 -6.71 -29.43 -12.00
C PHE A 134 -6.10 -30.71 -11.42
N PHE A 135 -5.03 -31.21 -12.03
CA PHE A 135 -4.38 -32.48 -11.70
C PHE A 135 -5.39 -33.65 -11.63
N GLY A 136 -6.27 -33.75 -12.63
CA GLY A 136 -7.26 -34.84 -12.75
C GLY A 136 -8.45 -34.74 -11.82
N SER A 137 -8.63 -33.65 -11.10
CA SER A 137 -9.79 -33.41 -10.21
C SER A 137 -10.55 -32.16 -10.61
N LYS A 138 -11.87 -32.19 -10.41
CA LYS A 138 -12.70 -30.97 -10.54
C LYS A 138 -12.32 -29.95 -9.48
N ALA A 139 -12.13 -28.71 -9.92
CA ALA A 139 -11.82 -27.58 -9.06
C ALA A 139 -12.42 -26.29 -9.62
N VAL A 140 -12.47 -25.25 -8.80
CA VAL A 140 -12.87 -23.92 -9.22
C VAL A 140 -11.63 -23.02 -9.18
N LYS A 141 -11.28 -22.43 -10.32
CA LYS A 141 -10.27 -21.37 -10.40
C LYS A 141 -10.95 -20.04 -10.16
N ARG A 142 -10.43 -19.28 -9.19
CA ARG A 142 -10.85 -17.90 -8.91
C ARG A 142 -9.67 -16.97 -9.04
N GLU A 143 -9.88 -15.80 -9.61
CA GLU A 143 -8.88 -14.73 -9.70
C GLU A 143 -9.35 -13.55 -8.86
N PHE A 144 -8.47 -13.08 -8.00
CA PHE A 144 -8.72 -11.94 -7.12
C PHE A 144 -7.72 -10.84 -7.45
N LYS A 145 -8.24 -9.62 -7.61
CA LYS A 145 -7.42 -8.42 -7.75
C LYS A 145 -7.30 -7.74 -6.39
N ASP A 146 -6.08 -7.46 -5.95
CA ASP A 146 -5.84 -6.70 -4.73
C ASP A 146 -5.89 -5.18 -4.96
N HIS A 147 -5.78 -4.42 -3.87
CA HIS A 147 -5.81 -2.96 -3.88
C HIS A 147 -4.60 -2.32 -4.60
N LEU A 148 -3.54 -3.08 -4.89
CA LEU A 148 -2.37 -2.66 -5.68
C LEU A 148 -2.51 -3.00 -7.17
N GLY A 149 -3.59 -3.73 -7.53
CA GLY A 149 -3.86 -4.17 -8.88
C GLY A 149 -3.22 -5.50 -9.25
N ASP A 150 -2.54 -6.18 -8.32
CA ASP A 150 -1.97 -7.51 -8.55
C ASP A 150 -3.08 -8.56 -8.56
N ILE A 151 -2.94 -9.57 -9.46
CA ILE A 151 -3.89 -10.68 -9.58
C ILE A 151 -3.35 -11.89 -8.83
N HIS A 152 -4.20 -12.46 -7.98
CA HIS A 152 -3.94 -13.69 -7.24
C HIS A 152 -4.88 -14.78 -7.71
N THR A 153 -4.33 -15.99 -7.91
CA THR A 153 -5.14 -17.14 -8.33
C THR A 153 -5.40 -18.07 -7.16
N VAL A 154 -6.64 -18.48 -7.00
CA VAL A 154 -7.08 -19.47 -6.00
C VAL A 154 -7.63 -20.69 -6.73
N ILE A 155 -7.11 -21.87 -6.42
CA ILE A 155 -7.68 -23.14 -6.83
C ILE A 155 -8.45 -23.72 -5.64
N GLN A 156 -9.76 -23.82 -5.78
CA GLN A 156 -10.66 -24.30 -4.74
C GLN A 156 -11.07 -25.75 -5.04
N PHE A 157 -10.87 -26.63 -4.09
CA PHE A 157 -11.32 -28.02 -4.11
C PHE A 157 -12.49 -28.20 -3.13
N GLY A 158 -13.67 -28.51 -3.66
CA GLY A 158 -14.92 -28.59 -2.87
C GLY A 158 -15.41 -27.24 -2.35
N GLU A 159 -16.46 -27.25 -1.56
CA GLU A 159 -16.99 -26.03 -0.95
C GLU A 159 -16.25 -25.72 0.36
N PRO A 160 -15.94 -24.43 0.63
CA PRO A 160 -15.33 -24.00 1.89
C PRO A 160 -16.24 -24.39 3.09
N GLN A 161 -15.61 -24.86 4.15
CA GLN A 161 -16.24 -25.23 5.40
C GLN A 161 -15.87 -24.22 6.50
N GLU A 162 -16.48 -24.34 7.69
CA GLU A 162 -16.15 -23.52 8.85
C GLU A 162 -14.63 -23.56 9.17
N VAL A 163 -14.02 -24.76 9.03
CA VAL A 163 -12.57 -24.92 9.06
C VAL A 163 -12.12 -25.39 7.68
N THR A 164 -11.42 -24.53 6.96
CA THR A 164 -10.97 -24.78 5.59
C THR A 164 -9.44 -24.87 5.54
N HIS A 165 -8.92 -25.92 4.88
CA HIS A 165 -7.48 -26.06 4.65
C HIS A 165 -7.03 -25.06 3.60
N VAL A 166 -5.97 -24.29 3.91
CA VAL A 166 -5.44 -23.26 3.02
C VAL A 166 -3.94 -23.42 2.89
N LYS A 167 -3.45 -23.38 1.63
CA LYS A 167 -2.02 -23.31 1.31
C LYS A 167 -1.74 -22.07 0.50
N PHE A 168 -0.87 -21.19 1.02
CA PHE A 168 -0.30 -20.10 0.25
C PHE A 168 0.97 -20.58 -0.47
N HIS A 169 1.10 -20.18 -1.73
CA HIS A 169 2.26 -20.42 -2.56
C HIS A 169 2.67 -19.13 -3.27
N THR A 170 3.88 -18.67 -3.02
CA THR A 170 4.46 -17.57 -3.79
C THR A 170 4.89 -18.12 -5.15
N VAL A 171 4.42 -17.51 -6.23
CA VAL A 171 4.79 -17.92 -7.60
C VAL A 171 6.30 -17.68 -7.79
N ILE A 172 6.97 -18.69 -8.29
CA ILE A 172 8.40 -18.68 -8.65
C ILE A 172 8.53 -19.15 -10.09
N PRO A 173 9.63 -18.85 -10.79
CA PRO A 173 9.90 -19.42 -12.10
C PRO A 173 9.80 -20.95 -12.10
N ASP A 174 9.21 -21.55 -13.13
CA ASP A 174 8.99 -22.98 -13.22
C ASP A 174 10.28 -23.76 -13.06
N ILE A 175 11.36 -23.28 -13.65
CA ILE A 175 12.68 -23.91 -13.57
C ILE A 175 13.17 -24.02 -12.11
N ASP A 176 12.94 -22.99 -11.28
CA ASP A 176 13.35 -22.98 -9.87
C ASP A 176 12.50 -23.97 -9.05
N LEU A 177 11.23 -24.16 -9.44
CA LEU A 177 10.37 -25.16 -8.82
C LEU A 177 10.84 -26.58 -9.19
N PHE A 178 11.14 -26.84 -10.48
CA PHE A 178 11.55 -28.15 -10.97
C PHE A 178 12.95 -28.56 -10.50
N LEU A 179 13.85 -27.60 -10.26
CA LEU A 179 15.19 -27.89 -9.72
C LEU A 179 15.20 -28.08 -8.19
N ASN A 180 14.06 -27.88 -7.52
CA ASN A 180 13.93 -28.05 -6.06
C ASN A 180 12.98 -29.21 -5.75
N ASP A 181 13.53 -30.44 -5.68
CA ASP A 181 12.76 -31.67 -5.44
C ASP A 181 11.91 -31.60 -4.15
N GLU A 182 12.41 -31.00 -3.08
CA GLU A 182 11.68 -30.87 -1.83
C GLU A 182 10.44 -29.98 -1.99
N LYS A 183 10.61 -28.83 -2.63
CA LYS A 183 9.55 -27.86 -2.86
C LYS A 183 8.48 -28.41 -3.82
N LEU A 184 8.90 -29.06 -4.91
CA LEU A 184 8.02 -29.72 -5.87
C LEU A 184 7.21 -30.84 -5.21
N ASN A 185 7.89 -31.74 -4.48
CA ASN A 185 7.24 -32.84 -3.77
C ASN A 185 6.26 -32.35 -2.68
N SER A 186 6.61 -31.27 -1.96
CA SER A 186 5.73 -30.63 -0.99
C SER A 186 4.47 -30.08 -1.67
N MET A 187 4.61 -29.42 -2.83
CA MET A 187 3.48 -28.93 -3.61
C MET A 187 2.56 -30.05 -4.06
N LEU A 188 3.10 -31.12 -4.65
CA LEU A 188 2.32 -32.27 -5.13
C LEU A 188 1.59 -32.97 -3.97
N LYS A 189 2.24 -33.17 -2.82
CA LYS A 189 1.59 -33.69 -1.61
C LYS A 189 0.43 -32.80 -1.13
N THR A 190 0.62 -31.47 -1.18
CA THR A 190 -0.41 -30.52 -0.81
C THR A 190 -1.61 -30.59 -1.75
N ILE A 191 -1.38 -30.63 -3.07
CA ILE A 191 -2.44 -30.78 -4.07
C ILE A 191 -3.24 -32.06 -3.81
N ASN A 192 -2.60 -33.20 -3.65
CA ASN A 192 -3.26 -34.47 -3.35
C ASN A 192 -4.07 -34.41 -2.06
N PHE A 193 -3.55 -33.75 -1.02
CA PHE A 193 -4.26 -33.56 0.24
C PHE A 193 -5.52 -32.71 0.05
N LEU A 194 -5.41 -31.56 -0.65
CA LEU A 194 -6.53 -30.67 -0.90
C LEU A 194 -7.61 -31.32 -1.80
N GLN A 195 -7.21 -32.12 -2.78
CA GLN A 195 -8.12 -32.91 -3.61
C GLN A 195 -8.95 -33.90 -2.76
N ALA A 196 -8.32 -34.52 -1.77
CA ALA A 196 -8.97 -35.52 -0.92
C ALA A 196 -9.84 -34.91 0.22
N LYS A 197 -9.43 -33.77 0.77
CA LYS A 197 -10.04 -33.14 1.97
C LYS A 197 -10.82 -31.89 1.68
N GLY A 198 -10.69 -31.31 0.51
CA GLY A 198 -11.17 -29.98 0.20
C GLY A 198 -10.22 -28.89 0.72
N GLY A 199 -10.36 -27.69 0.18
CA GLY A 199 -9.57 -26.53 0.61
C GLY A 199 -9.14 -25.63 -0.53
N LEU A 200 -8.23 -24.71 -0.21
CA LEU A 200 -7.79 -23.65 -1.10
C LEU A 200 -6.28 -23.69 -1.31
N LEU A 201 -5.84 -23.67 -2.56
CA LEU A 201 -4.45 -23.41 -2.94
C LEU A 201 -4.38 -22.00 -3.54
N ILE A 202 -3.67 -21.10 -2.87
CA ILE A 202 -3.61 -19.68 -3.22
C ILE A 202 -2.23 -19.36 -3.77
N PHE A 203 -2.17 -18.87 -5.02
CA PHE A 203 -0.97 -18.42 -5.70
C PHE A 203 -0.87 -16.89 -5.58
N LEU A 204 0.23 -16.42 -4.98
CA LEU A 204 0.51 -14.99 -4.78
C LEU A 204 1.58 -14.50 -5.75
N GLY A 205 1.41 -13.29 -6.30
CA GLY A 205 2.45 -12.58 -7.03
C GLY A 205 2.60 -12.94 -8.51
N GLN A 206 1.54 -13.45 -9.17
CA GLN A 206 1.59 -13.84 -10.59
C GLN A 206 1.96 -12.70 -11.55
N ASP A 207 1.53 -11.46 -11.31
CA ASP A 207 1.74 -10.37 -12.27
C ASP A 207 3.16 -9.78 -12.27
N LYS A 208 3.93 -9.93 -11.18
CA LYS A 208 5.32 -9.45 -11.15
C LYS A 208 6.23 -10.24 -12.08
N VAL A 209 6.00 -11.55 -12.21
CA VAL A 209 6.78 -12.41 -13.11
C VAL A 209 6.53 -12.06 -14.59
N HIS A 210 5.30 -11.70 -14.95
CA HIS A 210 4.97 -11.32 -16.34
C HIS A 210 5.44 -9.91 -16.72
N LYS A 211 5.45 -8.95 -15.79
CA LYS A 211 5.91 -7.57 -16.06
C LYS A 211 7.44 -7.47 -16.23
N GLU A 212 8.21 -8.30 -15.55
CA GLU A 212 9.67 -8.34 -15.73
C GLU A 212 10.06 -9.01 -17.06
N SER A 213 9.37 -10.08 -17.47
CA SER A 213 9.66 -10.76 -18.76
C SER A 213 9.28 -9.93 -19.99
N GLN A 214 8.38 -8.95 -19.89
CA GLN A 214 8.04 -8.04 -20.99
C GLN A 214 8.96 -6.83 -21.12
N LYS A 215 9.75 -6.49 -20.08
CA LYS A 215 10.71 -5.38 -20.15
C LYS A 215 12.04 -5.74 -20.83
N ASP A 216 12.36 -7.02 -20.94
CA ASP A 216 13.64 -7.48 -21.51
C ASP A 216 13.61 -7.69 -23.04
N TYR A 217 12.50 -7.41 -23.72
CA TYR A 217 12.33 -7.56 -25.17
C TYR A 217 11.81 -6.28 -25.88
N GLY A 218 12.13 -5.11 -25.37
CA GLY A 218 11.80 -3.82 -25.97
C GLY A 218 13.04 -3.00 -26.30
#